data_753a61b51913dd699f4016c42ada9753
#
_entry.id   753a61b51913dd699f4016c42ada9753
#
_cell.length_a   1.000
_cell.length_b   1.000
_cell.length_c   1.000
_cell.angle_alpha   90.00
_cell.angle_beta   90.00
_cell.angle_gamma   90.00
#
_symmetry.space_group_name_H-M   'P 1'
#
loop_
_entity.id
_entity.type
_entity.pdbx_description
1 polymer ?
#
loop_
_entity_poly.entity_id
_entity_poly.type
_entity_poly.pdbx_seq_one_letter_code
_entity_poly.pdbx_strand_id
1 'polypeptide(L)'
;MIKIIEQEISFDDTLKKKLEFICDFCNTTPKFINGSIRKIDKTNLSYIEPHRIIINDITFLAFNYSTEIYIKNLSKKIQIKELESYLKSLN
;
A
#
# COMPACT_ATOMS: atom_id res chain seq x y z
N MET A 1 -7.03 29.43 11.91
CA MET A 1 -6.12 28.56 11.10
C MET A 1 -6.34 27.10 11.45
N ILE A 2 -6.57 26.27 10.44
CA ILE A 2 -6.72 24.84 10.66
C ILE A 2 -5.33 24.20 10.71
N LYS A 3 -5.07 23.46 11.77
CA LYS A 3 -3.82 22.74 11.93
C LYS A 3 -4.05 21.26 11.66
N ILE A 4 -3.22 20.68 10.78
CA ILE A 4 -3.26 19.26 10.47
C ILE A 4 -2.06 18.60 11.14
N ILE A 5 -2.33 17.57 11.94
CA ILE A 5 -1.30 16.76 12.57
C ILE A 5 -1.17 15.48 11.74
N GLU A 6 0.03 15.20 11.25
CA GLU A 6 0.30 14.01 10.47
C GLU A 6 1.29 13.11 11.19
N GLN A 7 0.99 11.82 11.23
CA GLN A 7 1.87 10.83 11.81
C GLN A 7 2.05 9.68 10.83
N GLU A 8 3.31 9.37 10.53
CA GLU A 8 3.64 8.27 9.64
C GLU A 8 3.28 6.93 10.27
N ILE A 9 2.76 6.01 9.45
CA ILE A 9 2.46 4.64 9.87
C ILE A 9 3.50 3.72 9.26
N SER A 10 4.23 2.97 10.11
CA SER A 10 5.20 2.01 9.61
C SER A 10 4.51 0.82 8.96
N PHE A 11 5.11 0.33 7.87
CA PHE A 11 4.68 -0.92 7.26
C PHE A 11 4.75 -2.07 8.26
N ASP A 12 3.73 -2.91 8.26
CA ASP A 12 3.78 -4.18 8.97
C ASP A 12 4.84 -5.08 8.29
N ASP A 13 5.76 -5.61 9.09
CA ASP A 13 6.84 -6.44 8.58
C ASP A 13 6.36 -7.68 7.84
N THR A 14 5.30 -8.30 8.33
CA THR A 14 4.73 -9.50 7.70
C THR A 14 4.20 -9.18 6.31
N LEU A 15 3.47 -8.07 6.19
CA LEU A 15 2.94 -7.63 4.90
C LEU A 15 4.09 -7.30 3.94
N LYS A 16 5.07 -6.56 4.42
CA LYS A 16 6.22 -6.15 3.61
C LYS A 16 6.97 -7.35 3.06
N LYS A 17 7.28 -8.32 3.92
CA LYS A 17 7.98 -9.54 3.52
C LYS A 17 7.18 -10.37 2.53
N LYS A 18 5.86 -10.46 2.73
CA LYS A 18 4.99 -11.17 1.79
C LYS A 18 5.04 -10.53 0.40
N LEU A 19 4.96 -9.21 0.33
CA LEU A 19 5.01 -8.50 -0.95
C LEU A 19 6.39 -8.62 -1.60
N GLU A 20 7.46 -8.53 -0.82
CA GLU A 20 8.82 -8.74 -1.33
C GLU A 20 8.98 -10.14 -1.92
N PHE A 21 8.46 -11.14 -1.22
CA PHE A 21 8.52 -12.54 -1.67
C PHE A 21 7.79 -12.73 -3.01
N ILE A 22 6.59 -12.16 -3.13
CA ILE A 22 5.81 -12.23 -4.38
C ILE A 22 6.57 -11.54 -5.52
N CYS A 23 7.16 -10.38 -5.25
CA CYS A 23 7.90 -9.64 -6.27
C CYS A 23 9.16 -10.38 -6.72
N ASP A 24 9.81 -11.11 -5.81
CA ASP A 24 10.97 -11.94 -6.17
C ASP A 24 10.59 -13.00 -7.22
N PHE A 25 9.44 -13.62 -7.05
CA PHE A 25 8.95 -14.59 -8.04
C PHE A 25 8.65 -13.95 -9.40
N CYS A 26 8.39 -12.65 -9.41
CA CYS A 26 8.10 -11.92 -10.64
C CYS A 26 9.31 -11.14 -11.16
N ASN A 27 10.49 -11.38 -10.60
CA ASN A 27 11.76 -10.73 -10.96
C ASN A 27 11.66 -9.20 -10.94
N THR A 28 11.02 -8.67 -9.90
CA THR A 28 10.87 -7.23 -9.73
C THR A 28 11.13 -6.85 -8.27
N THR A 29 11.43 -5.57 -8.05
CA THR A 29 11.71 -5.03 -6.73
C THR A 29 10.65 -3.99 -6.39
N PRO A 30 9.92 -4.16 -5.28
CA PRO A 30 8.92 -3.18 -4.87
C PRO A 30 9.57 -1.99 -4.18
N LYS A 31 8.96 -0.82 -4.32
CA LYS A 31 9.29 0.37 -3.55
C LYS A 31 8.17 0.60 -2.55
N PHE A 32 8.50 0.69 -1.27
CA PHE A 32 7.53 0.88 -0.20
C PHE A 32 7.53 2.32 0.29
N ILE A 33 6.35 2.91 0.40
CA ILE A 33 6.17 4.25 0.95
C ILE A 33 5.13 4.15 2.04
N ASN A 34 5.52 4.51 3.27
CA ASN A 34 4.63 4.45 4.42
C ASN A 34 3.42 5.37 4.26
N GLY A 35 2.27 4.87 4.69
CA GLY A 35 1.07 5.69 4.82
C GLY A 35 1.13 6.56 6.06
N SER A 36 0.05 7.26 6.35
CA SER A 36 -0.01 8.16 7.48
C SER A 36 -1.41 8.29 8.05
N ILE A 37 -1.49 8.74 9.30
CA ILE A 37 -2.72 9.18 9.93
C ILE A 37 -2.69 10.68 9.93
N ARG A 38 -3.74 11.32 9.40
CA ARG A 38 -3.90 12.76 9.43
C ARG A 38 -5.08 13.13 10.31
N LYS A 39 -4.87 14.03 11.23
CA LYS A 39 -5.86 14.46 12.18
C LYS A 39 -5.98 15.98 12.15
N ILE A 40 -7.21 16.48 12.12
CA ILE A 40 -7.46 17.91 12.20
C ILE A 40 -7.49 18.30 13.66
N ASP A 41 -6.58 19.20 14.05
CA ASP A 41 -6.43 19.65 15.43
C ASP A 41 -7.74 20.17 16.02
N LYS A 42 -7.98 19.85 17.28
CA LYS A 42 -9.18 20.26 18.04
C LYS A 42 -10.49 19.74 17.48
N THR A 43 -10.45 18.67 16.67
CA THR A 43 -11.63 17.99 16.17
C THR A 43 -11.48 16.49 16.36
N ASN A 44 -12.57 15.74 16.12
CA ASN A 44 -12.51 14.28 16.09
C ASN A 44 -12.32 13.75 14.67
N LEU A 45 -12.07 14.65 13.72
CA LEU A 45 -11.91 14.27 12.33
C LEU A 45 -10.50 13.76 12.09
N SER A 46 -10.40 12.55 11.54
CA SER A 46 -9.13 11.96 11.15
C SER A 46 -9.35 11.07 9.95
N TYR A 47 -8.30 10.84 9.18
CA TYR A 47 -8.34 9.86 8.09
C TYR A 47 -6.97 9.22 7.93
N ILE A 48 -6.98 8.04 7.32
CA ILE A 48 -5.78 7.23 7.15
C ILE A 48 -5.45 7.18 5.66
N GLU A 49 -4.20 7.58 5.34
CA GLU A 49 -3.65 7.39 4.01
C GLU A 49 -3.04 6.00 3.94
N PRO A 50 -3.38 5.17 2.96
CA PRO A 50 -2.81 3.83 2.86
C PRO A 50 -1.34 3.87 2.49
N HIS A 51 -0.64 2.77 2.75
CA HIS A 51 0.71 2.58 2.23
C HIS A 51 0.68 2.52 0.72
N ARG A 52 1.76 2.98 0.10
CA ARG A 52 1.94 2.85 -1.35
C ARG A 52 3.03 1.85 -1.63
N ILE A 53 2.78 0.98 -2.60
CA ILE A 53 3.77 0.02 -3.07
C ILE A 53 3.88 0.24 -4.58
N ILE A 54 5.06 0.57 -5.06
CA ILE A 54 5.30 0.81 -6.48
C ILE A 54 6.06 -0.37 -7.06
N ILE A 55 5.43 -1.05 -8.02
CA ILE A 55 5.99 -2.23 -8.70
C ILE A 55 5.85 -2.00 -10.19
N ASN A 56 6.99 -1.96 -10.92
CA ASN A 56 6.99 -1.74 -12.37
C ASN A 56 6.16 -0.51 -12.78
N ASP A 57 6.35 0.60 -12.06
CA ASP A 57 5.66 1.87 -12.29
C ASP A 57 4.16 1.84 -12.03
N ILE A 58 3.64 0.74 -11.48
CA ILE A 58 2.24 0.64 -11.08
C ILE A 58 2.15 0.91 -9.58
N THR A 59 1.23 1.78 -9.20
CA THR A 59 1.01 2.14 -7.80
C THR A 59 -0.09 1.28 -7.20
N PHE A 60 0.26 0.58 -6.13
CA PHE A 60 -0.68 -0.21 -5.32
C PHE A 60 -0.86 0.46 -3.97
N LEU A 61 -2.06 0.32 -3.40
CA LEU A 61 -2.37 0.85 -2.07
C LEU A 61 -2.79 -0.30 -1.17
N ALA A 62 -2.31 -0.29 0.06
CA ALA A 62 -2.66 -1.30 1.04
C ALA A 62 -2.57 -0.75 2.45
N PHE A 63 -3.40 -1.30 3.35
CA PHE A 63 -3.31 -1.04 4.79
C PHE A 63 -2.62 -2.22 5.47
N ASN A 64 -2.02 -1.96 6.63
CA ASN A 64 -1.45 -3.05 7.43
C ASN A 64 -2.55 -4.09 7.73
N TYR A 65 -2.16 -5.35 7.74
CA TYR A 65 -3.04 -6.49 8.03
C TYR A 65 -4.15 -6.73 7.02
N SER A 66 -4.13 -6.03 5.89
CA SER A 66 -5.11 -6.25 4.83
C SER A 66 -4.78 -7.51 4.03
N THR A 67 -5.83 -8.21 3.60
CA THR A 67 -5.69 -9.34 2.65
C THR A 67 -5.89 -8.88 1.21
N GLU A 68 -6.22 -7.61 1.02
CA GLU A 68 -6.49 -7.04 -0.30
C GLU A 68 -5.51 -5.91 -0.60
N ILE A 69 -5.27 -5.68 -1.88
CA ILE A 69 -4.43 -4.59 -2.36
C ILE A 69 -5.17 -3.88 -3.49
N TYR A 70 -5.11 -2.56 -3.48
CA TYR A 70 -5.81 -1.72 -4.45
C TYR A 70 -4.85 -1.32 -5.57
N ILE A 71 -5.26 -1.54 -6.82
CA ILE A 71 -4.47 -1.14 -7.98
C ILE A 71 -4.94 0.24 -8.42
N LYS A 72 -4.17 1.26 -8.10
CA LYS A 72 -4.57 2.66 -8.30
C LYS A 72 -4.88 2.96 -9.76
N ASN A 73 -4.06 2.47 -10.68
CA ASN A 73 -4.20 2.74 -12.10
C ASN A 73 -5.50 2.18 -12.71
N LEU A 74 -6.02 1.12 -12.11
CA LEU A 74 -7.22 0.45 -12.61
C LEU A 74 -8.45 0.71 -11.74
N SER A 75 -8.28 1.41 -10.62
CA SER A 75 -9.32 1.61 -9.62
C SER A 75 -9.98 0.29 -9.22
N LYS A 76 -9.16 -0.73 -9.01
CA LYS A 76 -9.60 -2.10 -8.76
C LYS A 76 -8.87 -2.71 -7.58
N LYS A 77 -9.60 -3.46 -6.77
CA LYS A 77 -9.07 -4.20 -5.63
C LYS A 77 -8.88 -5.67 -6.00
N ILE A 78 -7.75 -6.26 -5.61
CA ILE A 78 -7.51 -7.69 -5.77
C ILE A 78 -7.05 -8.26 -4.44
N GLN A 79 -7.15 -9.58 -4.29
CA GLN A 79 -6.56 -10.26 -3.14
C GLN A 79 -5.04 -10.29 -3.30
N ILE A 80 -4.32 -10.18 -2.19
CA ILE A 80 -2.84 -10.23 -2.24
C ILE A 80 -2.38 -11.54 -2.86
N LYS A 81 -3.09 -12.65 -2.61
CA LYS A 81 -2.77 -13.95 -3.20
C LYS A 81 -2.88 -13.96 -4.73
N GLU A 82 -3.58 -13.00 -5.32
CA GLU A 82 -3.72 -12.88 -6.78
C GLU A 82 -2.66 -11.96 -7.40
N LEU A 83 -1.84 -11.28 -6.56
CA LEU A 83 -0.89 -10.30 -7.04
C LEU A 83 0.16 -10.92 -7.97
N GLU A 84 0.66 -12.11 -7.65
CA GLU A 84 1.65 -12.79 -8.48
C GLU A 84 1.11 -13.02 -9.90
N SER A 85 -0.11 -13.57 -10.00
CA SER A 85 -0.75 -13.79 -11.29
C SER A 85 -0.95 -12.50 -12.06
N TYR A 86 -1.35 -11.45 -11.37
CA TYR A 86 -1.55 -10.15 -11.97
C TYR A 86 -0.23 -9.60 -12.55
N LEU A 87 0.85 -9.64 -11.77
CA LEU A 87 2.14 -9.14 -12.20
C LEU A 87 2.69 -9.94 -13.39
N LYS A 88 2.51 -11.25 -13.38
CA LYS A 88 2.93 -12.10 -14.48
C LYS A 88 2.14 -11.85 -15.76
N SER A 89 0.88 -11.45 -15.62
CA SER A 89 0.03 -11.14 -16.78
C SER A 89 0.46 -9.87 -17.53
N LEU A 90 1.29 -9.04 -16.90
CA LEU A 90 1.78 -7.80 -17.50
C LEU A 90 3.02 -8.00 -18.38
N ASN A 91 3.59 -9.17 -18.39
CA ASN A 91 4.79 -9.49 -19.17
C ASN A 91 4.43 -10.05 -20.53
#